data_c02ac918b697b57921fe1a06dcf90a4b
#
_entry.id   c02ac918b697b57921fe1a06dcf90a4b
#
_cell.length_a   1.000
_cell.length_b   1.000
_cell.length_c   1.000
_cell.angle_alpha   90.00
_cell.angle_beta   90.00
_cell.angle_gamma   90.00
#
_symmetry.space_group_name_H-M   'P 1'
#
loop_
_entity.id
_entity.type
_entity.pdbx_description
1 polymer ?
#
loop_
_entity_poly.entity_id
_entity_poly.type
_entity_poly.pdbx_seq_one_letter_code
_entity_poly.pdbx_strand_id
1 'polypeptide(L)'
;MAAHRSARSVHLMGWNHRLDRGGVKILDSLGTKYTHTTGRLLARLPAFAPVCALICAGIFAFITPAALAQSSAVATSPVSLSMYDGASTSDSSTPDASALGDDPQAGFTIRKRVDEVNVLFIATDKHGKFVRDLNQGDFAILDDHKPPQSILNFRRETDLPLHLGLLIDVSGSVNSRFDFEQDAATSFLVHSVRAGFDKAFVVGFDTQSQMTQDFTDNVQLLSTGVHKLHDGGGTALYDAIYRACKDKFLKDRPDHPARKAIVIVSDGEDNQSEYSRAQAIEMAQRAEVIIYAISTDDSGLILRGDKVLEQLASATGGRAFFPFKVKDITRSFAAIEDELRSQYIVSYKPADFDADGRFRSIEISALKKDLQVRARKGYFAPQQ
;
A
#
# COMPACT_ATOMS: atom_id res chain seq x y z
N MET A 1 5.97 -33.38 67.85
CA MET A 1 6.53 -34.48 67.07
C MET A 1 7.07 -33.84 65.82
N ALA A 2 8.31 -33.46 65.79
CA ALA A 2 9.54 -34.16 65.39
C ALA A 2 9.51 -34.37 63.84
N ALA A 3 10.24 -33.58 63.17
CA ALA A 3 11.61 -33.65 62.61
C ALA A 3 11.58 -34.32 61.22
N HIS A 4 12.22 -33.87 60.18
CA HIS A 4 13.66 -33.81 59.96
C HIS A 4 14.05 -32.96 58.72
N ARG A 5 15.17 -32.29 58.92
CA ARG A 5 15.96 -31.55 57.89
C ARG A 5 16.57 -32.49 56.87
N SER A 6 16.83 -32.00 55.66
CA SER A 6 18.10 -32.24 54.99
C SER A 6 18.44 -31.15 54.00
N ALA A 7 19.45 -30.40 54.34
CA ALA A 7 20.16 -29.48 53.43
C ALA A 7 21.19 -30.27 52.64
N ARG A 8 21.34 -29.96 51.35
CA ARG A 8 22.57 -30.24 50.58
C ARG A 8 23.07 -28.99 49.87
N SER A 9 24.16 -28.55 50.42
CA SER A 9 25.11 -27.60 49.89
C SER A 9 25.79 -28.15 48.65
N VAL A 10 25.93 -27.37 47.57
CA VAL A 10 26.89 -27.61 46.51
C VAL A 10 27.62 -26.31 46.15
N HIS A 11 28.85 -26.34 46.42
CA HIS A 11 30.05 -25.60 46.12
C HIS A 11 29.99 -24.55 45.01
N LEU A 12 30.41 -23.34 45.39
CA LEU A 12 31.03 -22.31 44.54
C LEU A 12 32.43 -22.81 44.12
N MET A 13 32.68 -22.78 42.80
CA MET A 13 34.03 -22.69 42.25
C MET A 13 34.18 -21.39 41.52
N GLY A 14 34.92 -20.50 42.14
CA GLY A 14 35.40 -19.27 41.53
C GLY A 14 36.56 -19.56 40.56
N TRP A 15 36.56 -18.85 39.45
CA TRP A 15 37.76 -18.66 38.64
C TRP A 15 37.97 -17.16 38.44
N ASN A 16 39.00 -16.67 39.14
CA ASN A 16 39.72 -15.43 38.87
C ASN A 16 40.65 -15.68 37.70
N HIS A 17 40.60 -14.90 36.66
CA HIS A 17 41.74 -14.68 35.80
C HIS A 17 41.91 -13.19 35.44
N ARG A 18 42.91 -12.73 36.02
CA ARG A 18 43.88 -11.62 35.88
C ARG A 18 44.03 -11.10 34.48
N LEU A 19 43.93 -9.80 34.35
CA LEU A 19 44.41 -8.99 33.23
C LEU A 19 45.91 -9.22 33.03
N ASP A 20 46.34 -9.44 31.79
CA ASP A 20 47.70 -9.16 31.37
C ASP A 20 47.73 -8.43 30.00
N ARG A 21 48.60 -7.44 29.97
CA ARG A 21 48.86 -6.54 28.84
C ARG A 21 49.96 -7.14 27.99
N GLY A 22 49.86 -7.00 26.69
CA GLY A 22 51.02 -6.81 25.81
C GLY A 22 51.29 -7.94 24.84
N GLY A 23 51.46 -7.58 23.59
CA GLY A 23 52.26 -8.37 22.66
C GLY A 23 51.64 -8.65 21.30
N VAL A 24 51.93 -7.71 20.38
CA VAL A 24 51.91 -7.94 18.93
C VAL A 24 52.83 -9.11 18.60
N LYS A 25 52.33 -10.10 17.86
CA LYS A 25 53.15 -11.01 17.05
C LYS A 25 52.51 -11.20 15.70
N ILE A 26 53.17 -10.61 14.72
CA ILE A 26 53.10 -10.94 13.30
C ILE A 26 53.68 -12.35 13.14
N LEU A 27 53.00 -13.21 12.48
CA LEU A 27 53.57 -14.45 11.92
C LEU A 27 53.14 -14.53 10.46
N ASP A 28 54.13 -14.17 9.62
CA ASP A 28 54.25 -14.50 8.20
C ASP A 28 54.43 -16.00 8.00
N SER A 29 54.11 -16.41 6.77
CA SER A 29 54.64 -17.59 6.09
C SER A 29 53.76 -18.84 6.13
N LEU A 30 53.12 -19.05 5.01
CA LEU A 30 53.43 -20.27 4.18
C LEU A 30 52.90 -20.05 2.75
N GLY A 31 53.86 -19.83 1.87
CA GLY A 31 53.64 -19.70 0.44
C GLY A 31 53.29 -21.06 -0.21
N THR A 32 52.36 -20.97 -1.13
CA THR A 32 52.22 -22.03 -2.13
C THR A 32 52.30 -21.40 -3.50
N LYS A 33 53.44 -21.68 -4.14
CA LYS A 33 53.75 -21.35 -5.54
C LYS A 33 52.78 -22.11 -6.45
N TYR A 34 52.04 -21.41 -7.27
CA TYR A 34 51.50 -22.00 -8.51
C TYR A 34 52.19 -21.32 -9.70
N THR A 35 52.87 -22.15 -10.43
CA THR A 35 53.59 -21.86 -11.67
C THR A 35 52.63 -21.57 -12.80
N HIS A 36 52.87 -20.43 -13.46
CA HIS A 36 52.29 -20.09 -14.76
C HIS A 36 52.75 -21.11 -15.82
N THR A 37 51.80 -21.75 -16.48
CA THR A 37 52.02 -22.41 -17.77
C THR A 37 51.13 -21.75 -18.80
N THR A 38 51.79 -20.92 -19.62
CA THR A 38 51.21 -20.32 -20.83
C THR A 38 51.09 -21.42 -21.90
N GLY A 39 49.87 -21.86 -22.17
CA GLY A 39 49.51 -22.69 -23.32
C GLY A 39 48.65 -21.91 -24.30
N ARG A 40 49.27 -21.40 -25.35
CA ARG A 40 48.57 -20.91 -26.54
C ARG A 40 47.96 -22.13 -27.25
N LEU A 41 46.64 -22.18 -27.34
CA LEU A 41 45.95 -23.03 -28.29
C LEU A 41 45.11 -22.15 -29.22
N LEU A 42 45.62 -21.97 -30.42
CA LEU A 42 44.91 -21.49 -31.60
C LEU A 42 43.97 -22.60 -32.09
N ALA A 43 42.68 -22.38 -32.03
CA ALA A 43 41.69 -23.16 -32.77
C ALA A 43 40.60 -22.25 -33.33
N ARG A 44 40.78 -21.94 -34.58
CA ARG A 44 39.92 -21.98 -35.76
C ARG A 44 38.43 -21.86 -35.51
N LEU A 45 37.92 -20.66 -35.91
CA LEU A 45 36.53 -20.39 -36.25
C LEU A 45 36.20 -21.01 -37.62
N PRO A 46 35.06 -21.62 -37.84
CA PRO A 46 34.47 -21.72 -39.16
C PRO A 46 33.57 -20.51 -39.43
N ALA A 47 33.92 -19.81 -40.49
CA ALA A 47 33.07 -18.85 -41.15
C ALA A 47 31.90 -19.60 -41.83
N PHE A 48 30.67 -19.16 -41.55
CA PHE A 48 29.54 -19.41 -42.46
C PHE A 48 29.00 -18.08 -42.93
N ALA A 49 29.09 -17.92 -44.23
CA ALA A 49 28.66 -16.81 -45.00
C ALA A 49 27.12 -16.75 -45.16
N PRO A 50 26.58 -15.61 -45.57
CA PRO A 50 25.14 -15.37 -45.65
C PRO A 50 24.58 -15.86 -47.00
N VAL A 51 23.39 -16.47 -46.97
CA VAL A 51 22.63 -16.81 -48.20
C VAL A 51 21.32 -16.07 -48.20
N CYS A 52 21.27 -15.20 -49.25
CA CYS A 52 20.15 -14.84 -50.11
C CYS A 52 18.86 -14.29 -49.50
N ALA A 53 18.73 -13.00 -49.79
CA ALA A 53 17.48 -12.35 -50.05
C ALA A 53 16.87 -12.87 -51.40
N LEU A 54 15.56 -13.10 -51.41
CA LEU A 54 14.71 -13.10 -52.61
C LEU A 54 13.26 -12.88 -52.17
N ILE A 55 12.77 -11.67 -52.37
CA ILE A 55 11.68 -11.21 -53.22
C ILE A 55 10.43 -12.10 -53.22
N CYS A 56 9.34 -11.59 -52.65
CA CYS A 56 8.02 -11.70 -53.23
C CYS A 56 7.24 -10.41 -52.98
N ALA A 57 7.21 -9.58 -54.02
CA ALA A 57 6.21 -8.51 -54.16
C ALA A 57 4.89 -9.18 -54.53
N GLY A 58 3.81 -8.84 -53.86
CA GLY A 58 2.48 -9.39 -54.09
C GLY A 58 1.38 -8.43 -53.65
N ILE A 59 1.04 -7.53 -54.55
CA ILE A 59 -0.30 -7.05 -54.87
C ILE A 59 -1.11 -6.36 -53.76
N PHE A 60 -1.09 -5.04 -53.80
CA PHE A 60 -2.11 -4.15 -53.29
C PHE A 60 -3.44 -4.37 -54.03
N ALA A 61 -4.48 -4.71 -53.31
CA ALA A 61 -5.85 -4.55 -53.75
C ALA A 61 -6.53 -3.52 -52.84
N PHE A 62 -6.72 -2.33 -53.35
CA PHE A 62 -7.59 -1.30 -52.78
C PHE A 62 -9.04 -1.79 -52.88
N ILE A 63 -9.69 -1.94 -51.73
CA ILE A 63 -11.14 -2.00 -51.67
C ILE A 63 -11.59 -0.88 -50.73
N THR A 64 -12.09 0.19 -51.30
CA THR A 64 -12.89 1.21 -50.61
C THR A 64 -14.32 0.71 -50.52
N PRO A 65 -14.99 0.70 -49.40
CA PRO A 65 -16.44 0.71 -49.36
C PRO A 65 -16.96 2.14 -49.15
N ALA A 66 -17.91 2.43 -50.00
CA ALA A 66 -18.66 3.67 -50.07
C ALA A 66 -19.45 3.94 -48.79
N ALA A 67 -19.48 5.19 -48.42
CA ALA A 67 -20.34 5.75 -47.39
C ALA A 67 -21.81 5.62 -47.80
N LEU A 68 -22.62 5.00 -46.98
CA LEU A 68 -24.06 5.15 -46.95
C LEU A 68 -24.41 5.93 -45.67
N ALA A 69 -24.68 7.21 -45.89
CA ALA A 69 -25.28 8.09 -44.91
C ALA A 69 -26.75 7.66 -44.71
N GLN A 70 -27.10 7.19 -43.53
CA GLN A 70 -28.49 7.12 -43.10
C GLN A 70 -28.72 8.19 -42.05
N SER A 71 -29.43 9.22 -42.48
CA SER A 71 -30.07 10.24 -41.66
C SER A 71 -31.19 9.62 -40.83
N SER A 72 -31.02 9.61 -39.53
CA SER A 72 -32.09 9.32 -38.56
C SER A 72 -32.54 10.63 -37.93
N ALA A 73 -33.73 11.05 -38.27
CA ALA A 73 -34.42 12.20 -37.74
C ALA A 73 -34.69 12.04 -36.27
N VAL A 74 -34.23 12.99 -35.45
CA VAL A 74 -34.61 13.17 -34.06
C VAL A 74 -35.98 13.85 -34.03
N ALA A 75 -36.96 13.13 -33.51
CA ALA A 75 -38.27 13.68 -33.20
C ALA A 75 -38.20 14.48 -31.90
N THR A 76 -38.29 15.79 -32.01
CA THR A 76 -38.53 16.71 -30.90
C THR A 76 -40.01 16.77 -30.61
N SER A 77 -40.41 16.33 -29.42
CA SER A 77 -41.76 16.56 -28.89
C SER A 77 -41.83 17.95 -28.25
N PRO A 78 -42.86 18.74 -28.55
CA PRO A 78 -43.01 20.05 -27.93
C PRO A 78 -43.63 19.94 -26.51
N VAL A 79 -42.99 20.55 -25.55
CA VAL A 79 -43.58 20.82 -24.23
C VAL A 79 -44.52 22.01 -24.36
N SER A 80 -45.79 21.76 -24.09
CA SER A 80 -46.85 22.78 -24.07
C SER A 80 -46.68 23.65 -22.81
N LEU A 81 -46.39 24.96 -23.02
CA LEU A 81 -46.57 25.98 -21.99
C LEU A 81 -48.07 26.32 -21.94
N SER A 82 -48.71 26.06 -20.82
CA SER A 82 -50.01 26.64 -20.50
C SER A 82 -49.81 28.01 -19.89
N MET A 83 -50.11 29.04 -20.67
CA MET A 83 -50.32 30.42 -20.13
C MET A 83 -51.69 30.46 -19.48
N TYR A 84 -51.75 30.89 -18.25
CA TYR A 84 -52.98 31.33 -17.61
C TYR A 84 -52.90 32.86 -17.47
N ASP A 85 -53.73 33.55 -18.30
CA ASP A 85 -54.00 34.99 -18.25
C ASP A 85 -55.09 35.22 -17.20
N GLY A 86 -54.94 36.24 -16.39
CA GLY A 86 -55.93 36.67 -15.42
C GLY A 86 -55.63 38.05 -14.87
N ALA A 87 -56.22 39.04 -15.53
CA ALA A 87 -56.04 40.46 -15.30
C ALA A 87 -56.62 40.99 -13.99
N SER A 88 -55.88 41.96 -13.44
CA SER A 88 -56.29 43.24 -12.83
C SER A 88 -57.38 43.29 -11.75
N THR A 89 -57.03 43.85 -10.63
CA THR A 89 -57.55 45.21 -10.21
C THR A 89 -56.78 45.72 -9.01
N SER A 90 -56.47 47.02 -9.09
CA SER A 90 -56.00 47.90 -8.03
C SER A 90 -56.94 47.94 -6.84
N ASP A 91 -56.42 47.94 -5.59
CA ASP A 91 -56.81 48.98 -4.64
C ASP A 91 -55.81 49.12 -3.50
N SER A 92 -55.68 50.39 -3.11
CA SER A 92 -54.81 50.94 -2.10
C SER A 92 -55.35 50.68 -0.69
N SER A 93 -54.48 50.29 0.25
CA SER A 93 -54.57 50.79 1.64
C SER A 93 -53.33 50.42 2.47
N THR A 94 -52.89 51.35 3.21
CA THR A 94 -51.78 51.54 4.15
C THR A 94 -51.50 50.38 5.14
N PRO A 95 -50.33 50.46 5.84
CA PRO A 95 -49.67 49.28 6.42
C PRO A 95 -50.19 49.02 7.84
N ASP A 96 -50.36 47.73 8.12
CA ASP A 96 -50.48 47.26 9.49
C ASP A 96 -49.26 46.41 9.85
N ALA A 97 -48.57 46.82 10.89
CA ALA A 97 -47.43 46.15 11.45
C ALA A 97 -47.93 45.02 12.34
N SER A 98 -47.78 43.77 11.91
CA SER A 98 -47.68 42.59 12.79
C SER A 98 -47.84 41.31 11.99
N ALA A 99 -46.71 40.71 11.57
CA ALA A 99 -46.57 39.27 11.47
C ALA A 99 -45.07 38.95 11.27
N LEU A 100 -44.36 38.84 12.36
CA LEU A 100 -43.14 38.06 12.43
C LEU A 100 -43.53 36.60 12.18
N GLY A 101 -43.50 36.18 10.91
CA GLY A 101 -43.51 34.78 10.53
C GLY A 101 -42.10 34.25 10.68
N ASP A 102 -41.82 33.61 11.78
CA ASP A 102 -40.71 32.71 11.92
C ASP A 102 -40.78 31.65 10.83
N ASP A 103 -39.91 31.72 9.82
CA ASP A 103 -39.60 30.65 8.92
C ASP A 103 -38.38 29.86 9.50
N PRO A 104 -38.61 28.70 10.18
CA PRO A 104 -37.56 28.02 10.93
C PRO A 104 -36.72 27.11 10.06
N GLN A 105 -36.65 27.31 8.75
CA GLN A 105 -35.92 26.38 7.84
C GLN A 105 -34.90 27.02 6.90
N ALA A 106 -34.33 28.17 7.28
CA ALA A 106 -33.03 28.49 6.72
C ALA A 106 -31.98 27.60 7.38
N GLY A 107 -31.89 26.37 6.91
CA GLY A 107 -30.84 25.44 7.32
C GLY A 107 -29.49 26.05 7.02
N PHE A 108 -28.82 26.56 8.04
CA PHE A 108 -27.43 26.99 7.96
C PHE A 108 -26.60 25.72 7.67
N THR A 109 -26.33 25.45 6.41
CA THR A 109 -25.35 24.45 6.03
C THR A 109 -23.98 25.02 6.38
N ILE A 110 -23.47 24.71 7.58
CA ILE A 110 -22.09 24.98 7.96
C ILE A 110 -21.24 24.02 7.12
N ARG A 111 -20.78 24.49 5.97
CA ARG A 111 -19.71 23.79 5.22
C ARG A 111 -18.42 24.01 5.99
N LYS A 112 -18.13 23.12 6.96
CA LYS A 112 -16.83 23.09 7.61
C LYS A 112 -15.82 22.64 6.55
N ARG A 113 -15.01 23.55 6.03
CA ARG A 113 -13.81 23.22 5.27
C ARG A 113 -12.87 22.51 6.24
N VAL A 114 -12.60 21.24 6.00
CA VAL A 114 -11.63 20.51 6.78
C VAL A 114 -10.28 20.65 6.07
N ASP A 115 -9.55 21.69 6.42
CA ASP A 115 -8.17 21.92 5.96
C ASP A 115 -7.18 21.14 6.84
N GLU A 116 -7.47 19.86 7.06
CA GLU A 116 -6.71 18.98 7.96
C GLU A 116 -6.10 17.81 7.18
N VAL A 117 -4.81 17.59 7.39
CA VAL A 117 -4.09 16.45 6.85
C VAL A 117 -3.80 15.45 7.96
N ASN A 118 -4.25 14.22 7.76
CA ASN A 118 -4.03 13.11 8.68
C ASN A 118 -2.95 12.19 8.12
N VAL A 119 -1.90 11.93 8.91
CA VAL A 119 -0.80 11.07 8.49
C VAL A 119 -0.57 9.97 9.51
N LEU A 120 -0.70 8.73 9.06
CA LEU A 120 -0.26 7.56 9.79
C LEU A 120 1.25 7.38 9.58
N PHE A 121 1.97 7.08 10.65
CA PHE A 121 3.39 6.80 10.58
C PHE A 121 3.83 5.77 11.63
N ILE A 122 4.97 5.18 11.41
CA ILE A 122 5.61 4.20 12.28
C ILE A 122 6.94 4.76 12.74
N ALA A 123 7.26 4.52 14.01
CA ALA A 123 8.55 4.89 14.59
C ALA A 123 9.25 3.65 15.14
N THR A 124 10.52 3.49 14.78
CA THR A 124 11.39 2.41 15.27
C THR A 124 12.70 2.95 15.79
N ASP A 125 13.31 2.20 16.70
CA ASP A 125 14.70 2.45 17.10
C ASP A 125 15.67 1.94 15.99
N LYS A 126 16.97 2.13 16.23
CA LYS A 126 18.03 1.66 15.31
C LYS A 126 18.08 0.13 15.13
N HIS A 127 17.42 -0.62 15.98
CA HIS A 127 17.31 -2.09 15.90
C HIS A 127 16.02 -2.53 15.20
N GLY A 128 15.19 -1.58 14.75
CA GLY A 128 13.90 -1.85 14.11
C GLY A 128 12.77 -2.17 15.10
N LYS A 129 12.99 -2.00 16.42
CA LYS A 129 11.94 -2.20 17.43
C LYS A 129 11.02 -0.98 17.46
N PHE A 130 9.71 -1.22 17.51
CA PHE A 130 8.71 -0.15 17.58
C PHE A 130 8.83 0.66 18.86
N VAL A 131 8.93 1.98 18.69
CA VAL A 131 8.87 2.95 19.79
C VAL A 131 7.41 3.34 19.98
N ARG A 132 6.87 3.11 21.18
CA ARG A 132 5.44 3.26 21.49
C ARG A 132 5.14 4.37 22.50
N ASP A 133 6.15 5.16 22.88
CA ASP A 133 6.11 6.22 23.89
C ASP A 133 6.59 7.58 23.35
N LEU A 134 6.35 7.82 22.03
CA LEU A 134 6.67 9.09 21.43
C LEU A 134 5.78 10.22 21.91
N ASN A 135 6.36 11.42 21.97
CA ASN A 135 5.67 12.67 22.19
C ASN A 135 5.75 13.54 20.90
N GLN A 136 4.86 14.50 20.81
CA GLN A 136 4.81 15.44 19.67
C GLN A 136 6.14 16.16 19.44
N GLY A 137 6.94 16.43 20.49
CA GLY A 137 8.25 17.08 20.40
C GLY A 137 9.38 16.16 19.91
N ASP A 138 9.14 14.89 19.64
CA ASP A 138 10.17 13.93 19.23
C ASP A 138 10.38 13.89 17.71
N PHE A 139 9.52 14.58 16.94
CA PHE A 139 9.57 14.63 15.49
C PHE A 139 9.18 16.01 14.94
N ALA A 140 9.61 16.29 13.71
CA ALA A 140 9.24 17.46 12.94
C ALA A 140 8.53 17.03 11.64
N ILE A 141 7.59 17.86 11.20
CA ILE A 141 6.82 17.63 9.97
C ILE A 141 7.10 18.79 9.01
N LEU A 142 7.30 18.45 7.74
CA LEU A 142 7.25 19.40 6.63
C LEU A 142 6.17 18.94 5.65
N ASP A 143 5.34 19.86 5.23
CA ASP A 143 4.35 19.71 4.17
C ASP A 143 4.76 20.62 3.03
N ASP A 144 5.08 20.04 1.89
CA ASP A 144 5.62 20.75 0.73
C ASP A 144 6.80 21.66 1.10
N HIS A 145 7.72 21.10 1.92
CA HIS A 145 8.93 21.75 2.47
C HIS A 145 8.68 22.89 3.47
N LYS A 146 7.44 23.08 3.92
CA LYS A 146 7.08 24.09 4.92
C LYS A 146 6.60 23.44 6.22
N PRO A 147 6.92 24.00 7.38
CA PRO A 147 6.32 23.55 8.63
C PRO A 147 4.80 23.79 8.60
N PRO A 148 3.99 22.90 9.18
CA PRO A 148 2.55 23.09 9.28
C PRO A 148 2.21 24.33 10.11
N GLN A 149 1.05 24.93 9.86
CA GLN A 149 0.56 26.06 10.64
C GLN A 149 0.35 25.68 12.12
N SER A 150 -0.17 24.49 12.35
CA SER A 150 -0.38 23.91 13.69
C SER A 150 -0.53 22.41 13.61
N ILE A 151 -0.09 21.71 14.67
CA ILE A 151 -0.44 20.31 14.92
C ILE A 151 -1.73 20.30 15.72
N LEU A 152 -2.76 19.62 15.20
CA LEU A 152 -4.10 19.58 15.78
C LEU A 152 -4.24 18.41 16.74
N ASN A 153 -3.67 17.26 16.39
CA ASN A 153 -3.75 16.04 17.15
C ASN A 153 -2.50 15.16 16.94
N PHE A 154 -2.09 14.48 17.99
CA PHE A 154 -1.07 13.45 17.94
C PHE A 154 -1.39 12.35 18.95
N ARG A 155 -1.46 11.11 18.48
CA ARG A 155 -1.71 9.96 19.34
C ARG A 155 -1.22 8.66 18.70
N ARG A 156 -1.07 7.64 19.53
CA ARG A 156 -0.91 6.27 19.04
C ARG A 156 -2.25 5.75 18.57
N GLU A 157 -2.29 5.18 17.36
CA GLU A 157 -3.53 4.77 16.72
C GLU A 157 -3.62 3.24 16.65
N THR A 158 -4.06 2.64 17.75
CA THR A 158 -4.30 1.19 17.85
C THR A 158 -5.78 0.84 17.78
N ASP A 159 -6.65 1.83 18.00
CA ASP A 159 -8.08 1.62 18.24
C ASP A 159 -8.96 1.97 17.05
N LEU A 160 -8.39 2.49 15.95
CA LEU A 160 -9.13 2.65 14.72
C LEU A 160 -9.40 1.29 14.05
N PRO A 161 -10.60 1.11 13.48
CA PRO A 161 -10.91 -0.03 12.64
C PRO A 161 -9.88 -0.19 11.51
N LEU A 162 -9.55 -1.44 11.20
CA LEU A 162 -8.69 -1.79 10.08
C LEU A 162 -9.54 -2.27 8.90
N HIS A 163 -9.42 -1.60 7.76
CA HIS A 163 -9.96 -2.06 6.49
C HIS A 163 -8.79 -2.59 5.66
N LEU A 164 -8.76 -3.90 5.45
CA LEU A 164 -7.62 -4.62 4.89
C LEU A 164 -7.97 -5.22 3.52
N GLY A 165 -7.13 -4.96 2.51
CA GLY A 165 -7.14 -5.69 1.25
C GLY A 165 -6.01 -6.70 1.22
N LEU A 166 -6.31 -7.95 0.94
CA LEU A 166 -5.30 -8.98 0.67
C LEU A 166 -5.30 -9.27 -0.81
N LEU A 167 -4.18 -8.96 -1.48
CA LEU A 167 -3.97 -9.18 -2.91
C LEU A 167 -2.91 -10.27 -3.08
N ILE A 168 -3.29 -11.39 -3.67
CA ILE A 168 -2.41 -12.54 -3.88
C ILE A 168 -2.20 -12.73 -5.36
N ASP A 169 -0.94 -12.77 -5.76
CA ASP A 169 -0.51 -13.13 -7.10
C ASP A 169 -0.80 -14.61 -7.32
N VAL A 170 -1.58 -14.89 -8.34
CA VAL A 170 -1.92 -16.27 -8.73
C VAL A 170 -1.36 -16.60 -10.12
N SER A 171 -0.36 -15.84 -10.58
CA SER A 171 0.32 -16.09 -11.87
C SER A 171 1.09 -17.40 -11.87
N GLY A 172 1.38 -17.92 -13.06
CA GLY A 172 1.98 -19.24 -13.25
C GLY A 172 3.38 -19.46 -12.64
N SER A 173 4.04 -18.40 -12.14
CA SER A 173 5.33 -18.48 -11.45
C SER A 173 5.24 -19.00 -10.00
N VAL A 174 4.03 -19.03 -9.41
CA VAL A 174 3.83 -19.25 -7.96
C VAL A 174 3.51 -20.72 -7.60
N ASN A 175 3.21 -21.57 -8.56
CA ASN A 175 2.58 -22.91 -8.41
C ASN A 175 3.17 -23.83 -7.31
N SER A 176 4.47 -23.82 -7.06
CA SER A 176 5.07 -24.79 -6.12
C SER A 176 4.91 -24.44 -4.64
N ARG A 177 4.47 -23.22 -4.33
CA ARG A 177 4.39 -22.67 -2.95
C ARG A 177 3.00 -22.14 -2.61
N PHE A 178 2.11 -22.19 -3.56
CA PHE A 178 0.80 -21.54 -3.48
C PHE A 178 -0.02 -21.99 -2.27
N ASP A 179 -0.06 -23.29 -2.00
CA ASP A 179 -0.78 -23.83 -0.82
C ASP A 179 -0.23 -23.25 0.49
N PHE A 180 1.10 -23.14 0.62
CA PHE A 180 1.72 -22.57 1.81
C PHE A 180 1.44 -21.08 1.94
N GLU A 181 1.43 -20.36 0.83
CA GLU A 181 1.10 -18.92 0.80
C GLU A 181 -0.36 -18.70 1.21
N GLN A 182 -1.30 -19.54 0.73
CA GLN A 182 -2.70 -19.53 1.14
C GLN A 182 -2.86 -19.80 2.64
N ASP A 183 -2.15 -20.79 3.19
CA ASP A 183 -2.20 -21.12 4.61
C ASP A 183 -1.64 -19.97 5.47
N ALA A 184 -0.51 -19.38 5.07
CA ALA A 184 0.09 -18.26 5.75
C ALA A 184 -0.80 -17.00 5.70
N ALA A 185 -1.40 -16.72 4.54
CA ALA A 185 -2.33 -15.62 4.33
C ALA A 185 -3.63 -15.80 5.14
N THR A 186 -4.16 -17.03 5.20
CA THR A 186 -5.31 -17.36 6.04
C THR A 186 -5.00 -17.15 7.51
N SER A 187 -3.86 -17.64 7.98
CA SER A 187 -3.41 -17.43 9.36
C SER A 187 -3.27 -15.95 9.70
N PHE A 188 -2.71 -15.15 8.79
CA PHE A 188 -2.61 -13.71 8.94
C PHE A 188 -3.97 -13.03 9.09
N LEU A 189 -4.94 -13.35 8.24
CA LEU A 189 -6.30 -12.80 8.33
C LEU A 189 -6.98 -13.13 9.66
N VAL A 190 -6.85 -14.39 10.11
CA VAL A 190 -7.41 -14.84 11.41
C VAL A 190 -6.85 -14.05 12.59
N HIS A 191 -5.55 -13.70 12.57
CA HIS A 191 -4.91 -12.95 13.67
C HIS A 191 -5.08 -11.43 13.54
N SER A 192 -5.24 -10.91 12.31
CA SER A 192 -5.28 -9.46 12.07
C SER A 192 -6.68 -8.86 12.14
N VAL A 193 -7.73 -9.62 11.73
CA VAL A 193 -9.10 -9.11 11.62
C VAL A 193 -9.88 -9.38 12.91
N ARG A 194 -10.28 -8.33 13.59
CA ARG A 194 -11.11 -8.39 14.81
C ARG A 194 -12.58 -8.35 14.41
N ALA A 195 -13.33 -9.42 14.72
CA ALA A 195 -14.75 -9.49 14.43
C ALA A 195 -15.54 -8.33 15.06
N GLY A 196 -16.49 -7.77 14.32
CA GLY A 196 -17.28 -6.61 14.72
C GLY A 196 -16.55 -5.28 14.73
N PHE A 197 -15.25 -5.24 14.36
CA PHE A 197 -14.44 -4.03 14.40
C PHE A 197 -13.63 -3.78 13.12
N ASP A 198 -12.95 -4.81 12.63
CA ASP A 198 -12.14 -4.74 11.42
C ASP A 198 -12.87 -5.44 10.26
N LYS A 199 -12.47 -5.19 9.03
CA LYS A 199 -12.96 -5.94 7.87
C LYS A 199 -11.87 -6.11 6.83
N ALA A 200 -11.94 -7.20 6.09
CA ALA A 200 -11.01 -7.47 5.01
C ALA A 200 -11.72 -7.96 3.74
N PHE A 201 -11.06 -7.85 2.60
CA PHE A 201 -11.43 -8.47 1.35
C PHE A 201 -10.25 -9.23 0.75
N VAL A 202 -10.53 -10.18 -0.15
CA VAL A 202 -9.51 -11.02 -0.80
C VAL A 202 -9.65 -10.91 -2.31
N VAL A 203 -8.53 -10.66 -2.98
CA VAL A 203 -8.40 -10.58 -4.43
C VAL A 203 -7.23 -11.44 -4.86
N GLY A 204 -7.47 -12.35 -5.80
CA GLY A 204 -6.40 -12.94 -6.60
C GLY A 204 -6.20 -12.13 -7.86
N PHE A 205 -4.98 -12.06 -8.35
CA PHE A 205 -4.69 -11.42 -9.62
C PHE A 205 -3.68 -12.20 -10.44
N ASP A 206 -4.01 -12.33 -11.70
CA ASP A 206 -3.16 -12.82 -12.78
C ASP A 206 -3.21 -11.79 -13.93
N THR A 207 -3.68 -12.16 -15.11
CA THR A 207 -4.00 -11.24 -16.22
C THR A 207 -5.17 -10.30 -15.86
N GLN A 208 -6.01 -10.70 -14.91
CA GLN A 208 -7.15 -9.96 -14.39
C GLN A 208 -7.23 -10.07 -12.87
N SER A 209 -7.91 -9.11 -12.26
CA SER A 209 -8.17 -9.17 -10.81
C SER A 209 -9.51 -9.85 -10.54
N GLN A 210 -9.51 -10.89 -9.73
CA GLN A 210 -10.69 -11.61 -9.29
C GLN A 210 -10.88 -11.45 -7.79
N MET A 211 -11.98 -10.83 -7.39
CA MET A 211 -12.38 -10.77 -5.99
C MET A 211 -13.08 -12.06 -5.59
N THR A 212 -12.46 -12.82 -4.69
CA THR A 212 -13.02 -14.07 -4.16
C THR A 212 -13.82 -13.88 -2.89
N GLN A 213 -13.54 -12.80 -2.15
CA GLN A 213 -14.30 -12.40 -0.96
C GLN A 213 -14.33 -10.87 -0.84
N ASP A 214 -15.53 -10.31 -0.74
CA ASP A 214 -15.71 -8.88 -0.46
C ASP A 214 -15.52 -8.55 1.03
N PHE A 215 -15.53 -7.27 1.39
CA PHE A 215 -15.36 -6.81 2.77
C PHE A 215 -16.26 -7.60 3.74
N THR A 216 -15.61 -8.24 4.69
CA THR A 216 -16.25 -8.95 5.80
C THR A 216 -15.31 -8.99 7.00
N ASP A 217 -15.87 -9.09 8.19
CA ASP A 217 -15.18 -9.36 9.45
C ASP A 217 -15.16 -10.85 9.81
N ASN A 218 -15.85 -11.66 8.99
CA ASN A 218 -15.94 -13.11 9.18
C ASN A 218 -14.70 -13.80 8.61
N VAL A 219 -13.83 -14.25 9.50
CA VAL A 219 -12.55 -14.90 9.15
C VAL A 219 -12.72 -16.22 8.40
N GLN A 220 -13.82 -16.94 8.59
CA GLN A 220 -14.13 -18.18 7.86
C GLN A 220 -14.46 -17.88 6.38
N LEU A 221 -15.21 -16.80 6.12
CA LEU A 221 -15.47 -16.34 4.76
C LEU A 221 -14.18 -15.86 4.07
N LEU A 222 -13.33 -15.14 4.80
CA LEU A 222 -12.03 -14.71 4.31
C LEU A 222 -11.14 -15.90 3.96
N SER A 223 -11.02 -16.88 4.87
CA SER A 223 -10.28 -18.12 4.63
C SER A 223 -10.81 -18.86 3.39
N THR A 224 -12.13 -18.98 3.27
CA THR A 224 -12.77 -19.58 2.08
C THR A 224 -12.42 -18.79 0.83
N GLY A 225 -12.37 -17.45 0.90
CA GLY A 225 -11.98 -16.59 -0.20
C GLY A 225 -10.54 -16.84 -0.65
N VAL A 226 -9.60 -17.01 0.29
CA VAL A 226 -8.20 -17.35 -0.01
C VAL A 226 -8.11 -18.72 -0.70
N HIS A 227 -8.78 -19.74 -0.20
CA HIS A 227 -8.75 -21.10 -0.79
C HIS A 227 -9.52 -21.23 -2.12
N LYS A 228 -10.31 -20.23 -2.50
CA LYS A 228 -10.94 -20.14 -3.83
C LYS A 228 -10.01 -19.56 -4.91
N LEU A 229 -8.84 -19.08 -4.54
CA LEU A 229 -7.86 -18.60 -5.49
C LEU A 229 -7.28 -19.78 -6.26
N HIS A 230 -7.15 -19.62 -7.56
CA HIS A 230 -6.58 -20.61 -8.45
C HIS A 230 -5.49 -19.96 -9.28
N ASP A 231 -4.48 -20.73 -9.58
CA ASP A 231 -3.37 -20.33 -10.44
C ASP A 231 -3.88 -19.97 -11.86
N GLY A 232 -3.27 -18.94 -12.43
CA GLY A 232 -3.68 -18.33 -13.69
C GLY A 232 -2.52 -17.99 -14.63
N GLY A 233 -2.70 -16.98 -15.44
CA GLY A 233 -1.84 -16.62 -16.56
C GLY A 233 -0.69 -15.66 -16.24
N GLY A 234 -0.72 -14.47 -16.84
CA GLY A 234 0.27 -13.40 -16.63
C GLY A 234 0.03 -12.64 -15.32
N THR A 235 0.68 -11.47 -15.18
CA THR A 235 0.61 -10.70 -13.93
C THR A 235 0.21 -9.24 -14.22
N ALA A 236 -0.93 -8.79 -13.68
CA ALA A 236 -1.43 -7.42 -13.76
C ALA A 236 -1.45 -6.78 -12.35
N LEU A 237 -0.27 -6.65 -11.74
CA LEU A 237 -0.07 -6.17 -10.37
C LEU A 237 -0.59 -4.73 -10.18
N TYR A 238 -0.24 -3.81 -11.12
CA TYR A 238 -0.63 -2.40 -10.97
C TYR A 238 -2.14 -2.22 -11.14
N ASP A 239 -2.77 -3.01 -12.01
CA ASP A 239 -4.22 -3.01 -12.16
C ASP A 239 -4.92 -3.50 -10.90
N ALA A 240 -4.41 -4.55 -10.27
CA ALA A 240 -4.95 -5.09 -9.03
C ALA A 240 -4.93 -4.03 -7.91
N ILE A 241 -3.80 -3.33 -7.73
CA ILE A 241 -3.66 -2.25 -6.76
C ILE A 241 -4.60 -1.09 -7.10
N TYR A 242 -4.59 -0.63 -8.36
CA TYR A 242 -5.41 0.49 -8.81
C TYR A 242 -6.89 0.24 -8.58
N ARG A 243 -7.39 -0.93 -9.02
CA ARG A 243 -8.80 -1.32 -8.89
C ARG A 243 -9.19 -1.54 -7.43
N ALA A 244 -8.37 -2.19 -6.62
CA ALA A 244 -8.61 -2.33 -5.18
C ALA A 244 -8.75 -0.97 -4.48
N CYS A 245 -7.87 -0.03 -4.78
CA CYS A 245 -7.93 1.32 -4.21
C CYS A 245 -9.16 2.08 -4.70
N LYS A 246 -9.42 2.11 -6.01
CA LYS A 246 -10.52 2.86 -6.63
C LYS A 246 -11.89 2.29 -6.28
N ASP A 247 -12.05 0.96 -6.41
CA ASP A 247 -13.35 0.34 -6.36
C ASP A 247 -13.78 -0.10 -4.97
N LYS A 248 -12.80 -0.29 -4.06
CA LYS A 248 -13.05 -0.68 -2.67
C LYS A 248 -12.79 0.46 -1.69
N PHE A 249 -11.56 0.93 -1.57
CA PHE A 249 -11.21 1.87 -0.52
C PHE A 249 -11.75 3.29 -0.72
N LEU A 250 -11.84 3.82 -1.96
CA LEU A 250 -12.45 5.12 -2.21
C LEU A 250 -13.97 5.12 -2.09
N LYS A 251 -14.62 3.97 -2.39
CA LYS A 251 -16.07 3.82 -2.24
C LYS A 251 -16.47 3.46 -0.81
N ASP A 252 -15.53 2.94 -0.03
CA ASP A 252 -15.74 2.63 1.38
C ASP A 252 -15.78 3.93 2.19
N ARG A 253 -16.96 4.28 2.67
CA ARG A 253 -17.23 5.46 3.49
C ARG A 253 -17.66 5.01 4.88
N PRO A 254 -16.69 4.66 5.75
CA PRO A 254 -17.03 4.28 7.11
C PRO A 254 -17.58 5.48 7.88
N ASP A 255 -18.51 5.24 8.80
CA ASP A 255 -19.08 6.28 9.67
C ASP A 255 -18.01 6.92 10.56
N HIS A 256 -16.92 6.22 10.80
CA HIS A 256 -15.77 6.65 11.58
C HIS A 256 -14.47 6.48 10.79
N PRO A 257 -13.42 7.29 11.07
CA PRO A 257 -12.11 7.09 10.46
C PRO A 257 -11.62 5.65 10.62
N ALA A 258 -11.07 5.08 9.57
CA ALA A 258 -10.51 3.73 9.56
C ALA A 258 -9.10 3.74 8.97
N ARG A 259 -8.24 2.84 9.45
CA ARG A 259 -6.93 2.57 8.85
C ARG A 259 -7.14 1.69 7.63
N LYS A 260 -6.56 2.10 6.50
CA LYS A 260 -6.69 1.37 5.24
C LYS A 260 -5.32 0.79 4.87
N ALA A 261 -5.27 -0.49 4.63
CA ALA A 261 -4.04 -1.17 4.22
C ALA A 261 -4.29 -2.22 3.13
N ILE A 262 -3.31 -2.40 2.28
CA ILE A 262 -3.21 -3.52 1.34
C ILE A 262 -1.98 -4.34 1.70
N VAL A 263 -2.14 -5.66 1.73
CA VAL A 263 -1.02 -6.60 1.77
C VAL A 263 -0.98 -7.34 0.45
N ILE A 264 0.16 -7.23 -0.23
CA ILE A 264 0.43 -7.86 -1.53
C ILE A 264 1.36 -9.04 -1.29
N VAL A 265 1.04 -10.18 -1.90
CA VAL A 265 1.91 -11.37 -1.97
C VAL A 265 2.19 -11.61 -3.46
N SER A 266 3.41 -11.34 -3.94
CA SER A 266 3.78 -11.39 -5.36
C SER A 266 5.30 -11.36 -5.52
N ASP A 267 5.83 -11.80 -6.66
CA ASP A 267 7.23 -11.61 -7.04
C ASP A 267 7.52 -10.16 -7.54
N GLY A 268 6.48 -9.34 -7.69
CA GLY A 268 6.59 -7.93 -8.09
C GLY A 268 6.80 -7.69 -9.57
N GLU A 269 6.82 -8.73 -10.39
CA GLU A 269 6.84 -8.57 -11.85
C GLU A 269 5.43 -8.18 -12.35
N ASP A 270 5.40 -7.37 -13.40
CA ASP A 270 4.17 -6.92 -14.05
C ASP A 270 4.36 -6.96 -15.55
N ASN A 271 3.45 -7.65 -16.25
CA ASN A 271 3.53 -7.81 -17.71
C ASN A 271 2.20 -7.63 -18.43
N GLN A 272 1.09 -7.38 -17.70
CA GLN A 272 -0.26 -7.33 -18.28
C GLN A 272 -1.07 -6.09 -17.86
N SER A 273 -0.57 -5.27 -16.93
CA SER A 273 -1.34 -4.11 -16.46
C SER A 273 -1.56 -3.05 -17.54
N GLU A 274 -2.76 -2.48 -17.59
CA GLU A 274 -3.12 -1.30 -18.35
C GLU A 274 -2.66 -0.01 -17.64
N TYR A 275 -2.72 0.00 -16.29
CA TYR A 275 -2.23 1.11 -15.48
C TYR A 275 -0.73 0.99 -15.23
N SER A 276 -0.07 2.14 -15.18
CA SER A 276 1.34 2.21 -14.80
C SER A 276 1.50 2.12 -13.27
N ARG A 277 2.73 1.75 -12.83
CA ARG A 277 3.09 1.79 -11.41
C ARG A 277 2.82 3.15 -10.76
N ALA A 278 3.10 4.24 -11.48
CA ALA A 278 2.86 5.60 -10.97
C ALA A 278 1.37 5.85 -10.70
N GLN A 279 0.48 5.40 -11.60
CA GLN A 279 -0.96 5.51 -11.43
C GLN A 279 -1.49 4.64 -10.27
N ALA A 280 -0.92 3.43 -10.08
CA ALA A 280 -1.25 2.58 -8.94
C ALA A 280 -0.85 3.23 -7.60
N ILE A 281 0.35 3.82 -7.53
CA ILE A 281 0.82 4.58 -6.35
C ILE A 281 -0.08 5.80 -6.11
N GLU A 282 -0.38 6.59 -7.13
CA GLU A 282 -1.26 7.76 -7.03
C GLU A 282 -2.64 7.35 -6.48
N MET A 283 -3.22 6.29 -7.01
CA MET A 283 -4.53 5.81 -6.56
C MET A 283 -4.51 5.34 -5.11
N ALA A 284 -3.44 4.65 -4.69
CA ALA A 284 -3.27 4.25 -3.29
C ALA A 284 -3.14 5.46 -2.36
N GLN A 285 -2.40 6.49 -2.75
CA GLN A 285 -2.25 7.73 -1.98
C GLN A 285 -3.56 8.51 -1.90
N ARG A 286 -4.34 8.60 -3.01
CA ARG A 286 -5.68 9.22 -3.01
C ARG A 286 -6.68 8.46 -2.13
N ALA A 287 -6.55 7.15 -2.06
CA ALA A 287 -7.38 6.29 -1.20
C ALA A 287 -6.90 6.24 0.25
N GLU A 288 -5.75 6.88 0.57
CA GLU A 288 -5.08 6.83 1.88
C GLU A 288 -4.73 5.42 2.35
N VAL A 289 -4.37 4.56 1.40
CA VAL A 289 -4.03 3.15 1.64
C VAL A 289 -2.52 3.00 1.82
N ILE A 290 -2.12 2.32 2.88
CA ILE A 290 -0.75 1.89 3.12
C ILE A 290 -0.55 0.52 2.45
N ILE A 291 0.48 0.39 1.62
CA ILE A 291 0.81 -0.87 0.94
C ILE A 291 1.95 -1.57 1.68
N TYR A 292 1.70 -2.82 2.09
CA TYR A 292 2.71 -3.77 2.49
C TYR A 292 2.88 -4.82 1.40
N ALA A 293 4.10 -5.30 1.20
CA ALA A 293 4.36 -6.33 0.21
C ALA A 293 5.23 -7.44 0.79
N ILE A 294 4.94 -8.67 0.40
CA ILE A 294 5.75 -9.86 0.69
C ILE A 294 6.17 -10.44 -0.64
N SER A 295 7.48 -10.46 -0.89
CA SER A 295 8.02 -11.07 -2.10
C SER A 295 7.89 -12.59 -2.04
N THR A 296 7.49 -13.19 -3.15
CA THR A 296 7.45 -14.64 -3.33
C THR A 296 8.70 -15.17 -4.03
N ASP A 297 9.67 -14.30 -4.38
CA ASP A 297 10.95 -14.74 -4.95
C ASP A 297 11.82 -15.44 -3.90
N ASP A 298 12.30 -16.62 -4.22
CA ASP A 298 13.16 -17.45 -3.36
C ASP A 298 14.60 -17.56 -3.86
N SER A 299 14.98 -16.78 -4.86
CA SER A 299 16.34 -16.78 -5.42
C SER A 299 17.41 -16.40 -4.41
N GLY A 300 17.02 -15.75 -3.31
CA GLY A 300 17.95 -15.21 -2.31
C GLY A 300 18.66 -13.92 -2.77
N LEU A 301 18.22 -13.33 -3.87
CA LEU A 301 18.72 -12.08 -4.44
C LEU A 301 17.61 -11.05 -4.47
N ILE A 302 17.99 -9.77 -4.43
CA ILE A 302 17.03 -8.68 -4.66
C ILE A 302 16.90 -8.45 -6.16
N LEU A 303 15.81 -8.89 -6.72
CA LEU A 303 15.52 -8.80 -8.15
C LEU A 303 14.81 -7.49 -8.52
N ARG A 304 14.40 -7.40 -9.79
CA ARG A 304 13.70 -6.22 -10.30
C ARG A 304 12.31 -6.07 -9.68
N GLY A 305 11.57 -7.16 -9.56
CA GLY A 305 10.25 -7.17 -8.95
C GLY A 305 10.30 -6.76 -7.47
N ASP A 306 11.29 -7.21 -6.70
CA ASP A 306 11.50 -6.78 -5.31
C ASP A 306 11.64 -5.25 -5.18
N LYS A 307 12.37 -4.62 -6.13
CA LYS A 307 12.50 -3.16 -6.16
C LYS A 307 11.18 -2.47 -6.50
N VAL A 308 10.33 -3.11 -7.30
CA VAL A 308 8.97 -2.62 -7.59
C VAL A 308 8.13 -2.68 -6.32
N LEU A 309 8.12 -3.80 -5.61
CA LEU A 309 7.41 -3.96 -4.34
C LEU A 309 7.87 -2.95 -3.30
N GLU A 310 9.19 -2.74 -3.17
CA GLU A 310 9.77 -1.72 -2.28
C GLU A 310 9.28 -0.31 -2.63
N GLN A 311 9.22 0.04 -3.92
CA GLN A 311 8.75 1.36 -4.36
C GLN A 311 7.26 1.58 -4.08
N LEU A 312 6.41 0.58 -4.34
CA LEU A 312 4.98 0.61 -4.03
C LEU A 312 4.74 0.81 -2.54
N ALA A 313 5.41 0.02 -1.71
CA ALA A 313 5.29 0.07 -0.26
C ALA A 313 5.81 1.40 0.29
N SER A 314 7.04 1.80 -0.05
CA SER A 314 7.68 3.01 0.50
C SER A 314 6.96 4.30 0.14
N ALA A 315 6.35 4.38 -1.06
CA ALA A 315 5.59 5.55 -1.50
C ALA A 315 4.35 5.82 -0.63
N THR A 316 3.76 4.77 -0.07
CA THR A 316 2.54 4.80 0.75
C THR A 316 2.81 4.75 2.26
N GLY A 317 4.08 4.67 2.69
CA GLY A 317 4.49 4.59 4.09
C GLY A 317 4.53 3.16 4.65
N GLY A 318 4.31 2.16 3.81
CA GLY A 318 4.43 0.76 4.17
C GLY A 318 5.85 0.21 3.95
N ARG A 319 5.97 -1.11 3.88
CA ARG A 319 7.24 -1.82 3.79
C ARG A 319 7.12 -3.08 2.93
N ALA A 320 8.17 -3.41 2.20
CA ALA A 320 8.32 -4.69 1.53
C ALA A 320 9.19 -5.65 2.35
N PHE A 321 8.87 -6.93 2.30
CA PHE A 321 9.55 -8.03 2.97
C PHE A 321 10.03 -9.02 1.92
N PHE A 322 11.26 -9.51 2.07
CA PHE A 322 11.91 -10.39 1.13
C PHE A 322 12.34 -11.70 1.82
N PRO A 323 11.38 -12.62 2.06
CA PRO A 323 11.67 -13.89 2.72
C PRO A 323 12.43 -14.82 1.79
N PHE A 324 13.67 -15.19 2.13
CA PHE A 324 14.47 -16.14 1.35
C PHE A 324 14.00 -17.60 1.43
N LYS A 325 13.10 -17.90 2.34
CA LYS A 325 12.52 -19.23 2.53
C LYS A 325 11.03 -19.12 2.69
N VAL A 326 10.30 -20.05 2.10
CA VAL A 326 8.84 -20.13 2.19
C VAL A 326 8.32 -19.98 3.62
N LYS A 327 8.95 -20.66 4.60
CA LYS A 327 8.60 -20.56 6.02
C LYS A 327 8.78 -19.16 6.64
N ASP A 328 9.56 -18.29 6.01
CA ASP A 328 9.78 -16.93 6.50
C ASP A 328 8.66 -15.97 6.06
N ILE A 329 7.77 -16.39 5.13
CA ILE A 329 6.54 -15.68 4.74
C ILE A 329 5.65 -15.45 5.96
N THR A 330 5.48 -16.47 6.81
CA THR A 330 4.71 -16.34 8.06
C THR A 330 5.28 -15.26 8.99
N ARG A 331 6.62 -15.14 9.05
CA ARG A 331 7.27 -14.07 9.83
C ARG A 331 7.05 -12.69 9.23
N SER A 332 7.01 -12.60 7.90
CA SER A 332 6.69 -11.34 7.21
C SER A 332 5.27 -10.89 7.51
N PHE A 333 4.30 -11.79 7.50
CA PHE A 333 2.93 -11.50 7.92
C PHE A 333 2.84 -11.05 9.38
N ALA A 334 3.51 -11.74 10.30
CA ALA A 334 3.56 -11.36 11.71
C ALA A 334 4.18 -9.96 11.91
N ALA A 335 5.23 -9.63 11.16
CA ALA A 335 5.83 -8.31 11.18
C ALA A 335 4.88 -7.22 10.65
N ILE A 336 4.07 -7.51 9.62
CA ILE A 336 3.02 -6.60 9.14
C ILE A 336 1.96 -6.39 10.21
N GLU A 337 1.51 -7.45 10.88
CA GLU A 337 0.55 -7.36 12.00
C GLU A 337 1.07 -6.45 13.10
N ASP A 338 2.32 -6.63 13.52
CA ASP A 338 2.97 -5.77 14.53
C ASP A 338 3.05 -4.32 14.08
N GLU A 339 3.35 -4.05 12.80
CA GLU A 339 3.36 -2.71 12.25
C GLU A 339 1.97 -2.07 12.25
N LEU A 340 0.96 -2.79 11.81
CA LEU A 340 -0.43 -2.32 11.82
C LEU A 340 -0.92 -1.97 13.23
N ARG A 341 -0.36 -2.58 14.28
CA ARG A 341 -0.68 -2.32 15.69
C ARG A 341 0.24 -1.29 16.37
N SER A 342 1.22 -0.75 15.64
CA SER A 342 2.24 0.15 16.20
C SER A 342 2.26 1.52 15.54
N GLN A 343 1.16 1.92 14.89
CA GLN A 343 1.05 3.18 14.17
C GLN A 343 0.74 4.36 15.08
N TYR A 344 1.25 5.52 14.70
CA TYR A 344 0.85 6.82 15.22
C TYR A 344 0.05 7.57 14.16
N ILE A 345 -0.87 8.43 14.59
CA ILE A 345 -1.50 9.42 13.74
C ILE A 345 -1.09 10.81 14.20
N VAL A 346 -0.77 11.65 13.24
CA VAL A 346 -0.65 13.08 13.43
C VAL A 346 -1.62 13.78 12.50
N SER A 347 -2.40 14.70 13.06
CA SER A 347 -3.29 15.59 12.33
C SER A 347 -2.72 17.00 12.38
N TYR A 348 -2.60 17.65 11.25
CA TYR A 348 -2.07 19.01 11.19
C TYR A 348 -2.78 19.86 10.14
N LYS A 349 -2.67 21.17 10.32
CA LYS A 349 -3.11 22.14 9.35
C LYS A 349 -1.91 22.57 8.51
N PRO A 350 -1.92 22.35 7.16
CA PRO A 350 -0.86 22.82 6.28
C PRO A 350 -0.67 24.34 6.35
N ALA A 351 0.55 24.82 6.09
CA ALA A 351 0.82 26.25 6.00
C ALA A 351 0.04 26.91 4.86
N ASP A 352 0.02 26.25 3.70
CA ASP A 352 -0.69 26.66 2.50
C ASP A 352 -1.61 25.51 2.06
N PHE A 353 -2.91 25.69 2.19
CA PHE A 353 -3.89 24.72 1.78
C PHE A 353 -4.70 25.24 0.59
N ASP A 354 -4.34 24.75 -0.61
CA ASP A 354 -5.12 24.97 -1.83
C ASP A 354 -5.76 23.66 -2.28
N ALA A 355 -7.04 23.68 -2.59
CA ALA A 355 -7.78 22.52 -3.10
C ALA A 355 -7.60 22.43 -4.63
N ASP A 356 -6.36 22.23 -5.08
CA ASP A 356 -5.92 22.28 -6.47
C ASP A 356 -5.65 20.90 -7.09
N GLY A 357 -5.84 19.82 -6.33
CA GLY A 357 -5.63 18.45 -6.76
C GLY A 357 -4.17 18.05 -6.94
N ARG A 358 -3.19 18.93 -6.65
CA ARG A 358 -1.78 18.64 -6.81
C ARG A 358 -1.25 17.73 -5.71
N PHE A 359 -0.18 17.01 -6.03
CA PHE A 359 0.59 16.25 -5.06
C PHE A 359 1.38 17.18 -4.16
N ARG A 360 1.35 16.93 -2.84
CA ARG A 360 2.11 17.63 -1.80
C ARG A 360 2.97 16.62 -1.07
N SER A 361 4.25 16.94 -0.93
CA SER A 361 5.19 16.07 -0.23
C SER A 361 5.00 16.16 1.28
N ILE A 362 5.20 15.04 1.98
CA ILE A 362 5.23 14.97 3.44
C ILE A 362 6.59 14.43 3.86
N GLU A 363 7.24 15.11 4.77
CA GLU A 363 8.46 14.66 5.42
C GLU A 363 8.25 14.68 6.93
N ILE A 364 8.38 13.50 7.56
CA ILE A 364 8.41 13.39 9.01
C ILE A 364 9.81 12.96 9.41
N SER A 365 10.49 13.81 10.16
CA SER A 365 11.86 13.57 10.63
C SER A 365 11.89 13.38 12.13
N ALA A 366 12.65 12.39 12.59
CA ALA A 366 12.92 12.20 14.01
C ALA A 366 13.88 13.27 14.53
N LEU A 367 13.54 13.89 15.65
CA LEU A 367 14.40 14.82 16.37
C LEU A 367 15.26 14.09 17.43
N LYS A 368 14.80 12.94 17.91
CA LYS A 368 15.58 12.06 18.79
C LYS A 368 16.61 11.26 18.00
N LYS A 369 17.82 11.18 18.53
CA LYS A 369 18.89 10.33 18.01
C LYS A 369 18.47 8.86 18.06
N ASP A 370 18.84 8.08 17.05
CA ASP A 370 18.53 6.65 16.93
C ASP A 370 17.04 6.32 16.68
N LEU A 371 16.18 7.30 16.42
CA LEU A 371 14.79 7.10 16.02
C LEU A 371 14.65 7.18 14.50
N GLN A 372 13.96 6.22 13.93
CA GLN A 372 13.60 6.17 12.50
C GLN A 372 12.10 6.29 12.35
N VAL A 373 11.66 7.19 11.46
CA VAL A 373 10.23 7.40 11.17
C VAL A 373 9.96 7.04 9.73
N ARG A 374 8.85 6.35 9.51
CA ARG A 374 8.36 5.99 8.19
C ARG A 374 6.90 6.38 8.05
N ALA A 375 6.60 7.18 7.02
CA ALA A 375 5.28 7.69 6.66
C ALA A 375 5.09 7.67 5.14
N ARG A 376 3.86 7.90 4.68
CA ARG A 376 3.61 8.18 3.26
C ARG A 376 4.40 9.40 2.81
N LYS A 377 4.87 9.37 1.55
CA LYS A 377 5.70 10.45 1.01
C LYS A 377 4.93 11.70 0.60
N GLY A 378 3.61 11.66 0.64
CA GLY A 378 2.77 12.78 0.28
C GLY A 378 1.30 12.38 0.14
N TYR A 379 0.52 13.35 -0.29
CA TYR A 379 -0.92 13.21 -0.56
C TYR A 379 -1.31 14.11 -1.75
N PHE A 380 -2.47 13.82 -2.31
CA PHE A 380 -3.08 14.70 -3.30
C PHE A 380 -4.07 15.64 -2.62
N ALA A 381 -3.92 16.94 -2.83
CA ALA A 381 -4.87 17.92 -2.34
C ALA A 381 -6.27 17.62 -2.91
N PRO A 382 -7.37 17.92 -2.18
CA PRO A 382 -8.71 17.76 -2.73
C PRO A 382 -8.88 18.61 -4.00
N GLN A 383 -9.74 18.17 -4.91
CA GLN A 383 -10.22 18.99 -6.02
C GLN A 383 -11.60 19.57 -5.64
N GLN A 384 -11.77 20.86 -5.78
CA GLN A 384 -13.08 21.54 -5.62
C GLN A 384 -13.90 21.41 -6.87
#